data_4b318dace99d50b6a1246d87882fbd45
#
_entry.id   4b318dace99d50b6a1246d87882fbd45
#
_cell.length_a   1.000
_cell.length_b   1.000
_cell.length_c   1.000
_cell.angle_alpha   90.00
_cell.angle_beta   90.00
_cell.angle_gamma   90.00
#
_symmetry.space_group_name_H-M   'P 1'
#
loop_
_entity.id
_entity.type
_entity.pdbx_description
1 polymer ?
#
loop_
_entity_poly.entity_id
_entity_poly.type
_entity_poly.pdbx_seq_one_letter_code
_entity_poly.pdbx_strand_id
1 'polypeptide(L)'
;MPRKKQEPVDPEVARGIGGLLRGLRRSAGYRAVKDAAAQPECPAAQQTIYAYERGGLVPSLKQFMELVEFYAIQSEHSSPTVRYQGVAAMVAALSAPAYHFPEAMDLIRRLQPAPAAGRRRRKPDRA
;
A
#
# COMPACT_ATOMS: atom_id res chain seq x y z
N MET A 1 24.54 6.38 -24.71
CA MET A 1 24.70 6.77 -23.48
C MET A 1 23.95 5.98 -22.51
N PRO A 2 24.51 5.72 -21.52
CA PRO A 2 23.85 4.88 -20.61
C PRO A 2 22.74 5.63 -19.98
N ARG A 3 21.72 4.94 -19.71
CA ARG A 3 20.67 5.51 -19.11
C ARG A 3 21.10 5.85 -17.74
N LYS A 4 20.53 6.85 -17.22
CA LYS A 4 20.84 7.25 -15.97
C LYS A 4 20.60 6.17 -15.00
N LYS A 5 21.55 5.90 -14.18
CA LYS A 5 21.39 4.88 -13.26
C LYS A 5 20.69 5.39 -12.09
N GLN A 6 19.73 4.70 -11.59
CA GLN A 6 19.08 5.10 -10.42
C GLN A 6 19.98 4.93 -9.27
N GLU A 7 19.92 5.81 -8.32
CA GLU A 7 20.69 5.66 -7.14
C GLU A 7 20.23 4.46 -6.40
N PRO A 8 21.12 3.69 -5.85
CA PRO A 8 20.70 2.52 -5.11
C PRO A 8 19.96 2.94 -3.87
N VAL A 9 18.91 2.25 -3.57
CA VAL A 9 18.15 2.49 -2.38
C VAL A 9 18.75 1.67 -1.26
N ASP A 10 18.77 2.25 -0.07
CA ASP A 10 19.26 1.55 1.10
C ASP A 10 18.54 0.20 1.20
N PRO A 11 19.26 -0.89 1.36
CA PRO A 11 18.60 -2.19 1.47
C PRO A 11 17.60 -2.28 2.60
N GLU A 12 17.83 -1.55 3.68
CA GLU A 12 16.85 -1.55 4.74
C GLU A 12 15.57 -0.87 4.35
N VAL A 13 15.67 0.20 3.57
CA VAL A 13 14.48 0.88 3.06
C VAL A 13 13.73 -0.05 2.12
N ALA A 14 14.46 -0.74 1.24
CA ALA A 14 13.82 -1.65 0.31
C ALA A 14 13.09 -2.77 1.04
N ARG A 15 13.72 -3.34 2.06
CA ARG A 15 13.07 -4.39 2.82
C ARG A 15 11.88 -3.87 3.60
N GLY A 16 12.00 -2.64 4.12
CA GLY A 16 10.88 -2.04 4.84
C GLY A 16 9.67 -1.84 3.96
N ILE A 17 9.90 -1.31 2.75
CA ILE A 17 8.82 -1.12 1.80
C ILE A 17 8.21 -2.47 1.42
N GLY A 18 9.05 -3.46 1.19
CA GLY A 18 8.57 -4.80 0.87
C GLY A 18 7.76 -5.40 1.99
N GLY A 19 8.18 -5.16 3.22
CA GLY A 19 7.43 -5.65 4.38
C GLY A 19 6.07 -5.00 4.51
N LEU A 20 5.99 -3.70 4.20
CA LEU A 20 4.69 -3.01 4.21
C LEU A 20 3.75 -3.63 3.20
N LEU A 21 4.25 -3.91 2.00
CA LEU A 21 3.40 -4.51 0.97
C LEU A 21 2.99 -5.92 1.34
N ARG A 22 3.91 -6.69 1.93
CA ARG A 22 3.57 -8.04 2.35
C ARG A 22 2.49 -8.01 3.44
N GLY A 23 2.66 -7.14 4.43
CA GLY A 23 1.68 -7.05 5.50
C GLY A 23 0.32 -6.65 4.98
N LEU A 24 0.29 -5.70 4.05
CA LEU A 24 -0.97 -5.26 3.49
C LEU A 24 -1.61 -6.37 2.65
N ARG A 25 -0.80 -7.10 1.87
CA ARG A 25 -1.32 -8.20 1.08
C ARG A 25 -1.98 -9.24 1.98
N ARG A 26 -1.32 -9.57 3.07
CA ARG A 26 -1.88 -10.55 4.00
C ARG A 26 -3.13 -10.03 4.67
N SER A 27 -3.12 -8.78 5.06
CA SER A 27 -4.31 -8.18 5.66
C SER A 27 -5.48 -8.17 4.70
N ALA A 28 -5.19 -8.07 3.42
CA ALA A 28 -6.22 -8.10 2.40
C ALA A 28 -6.71 -9.53 2.09
N GLY A 29 -6.18 -10.53 2.78
CA GLY A 29 -6.67 -11.89 2.62
C GLY A 29 -5.91 -12.73 1.61
N TYR A 30 -4.88 -12.20 0.98
CA TYR A 30 -4.12 -12.96 0.00
C TYR A 30 -2.90 -13.56 0.68
N ARG A 31 -2.98 -14.84 0.99
CA ARG A 31 -1.91 -15.49 1.74
C ARG A 31 -0.64 -15.66 0.92
N ALA A 32 -0.77 -15.86 -0.35
CA ALA A 32 0.37 -16.02 -1.22
C ALA A 32 0.35 -14.95 -2.28
N VAL A 33 1.53 -14.60 -2.79
CA VAL A 33 1.61 -13.59 -3.83
C VAL A 33 0.81 -14.01 -5.06
N LYS A 34 0.84 -15.29 -5.39
CA LYS A 34 0.13 -15.72 -6.60
C LYS A 34 -1.36 -15.53 -6.48
N ASP A 35 -1.88 -15.57 -5.27
CA ASP A 35 -3.32 -15.36 -5.09
C ASP A 35 -3.70 -13.92 -5.43
N ALA A 36 -2.87 -12.97 -5.03
CA ALA A 36 -3.13 -11.59 -5.37
C ALA A 36 -2.92 -11.37 -6.86
N ALA A 37 -1.84 -11.92 -7.40
CA ALA A 37 -1.53 -11.70 -8.80
C ALA A 37 -2.54 -12.33 -9.74
N ALA A 38 -3.32 -13.28 -9.25
CA ALA A 38 -4.35 -13.91 -10.07
C ALA A 38 -5.58 -13.02 -10.25
N GLN A 39 -5.70 -11.97 -9.47
CA GLN A 39 -6.86 -11.10 -9.58
C GLN A 39 -6.74 -10.19 -10.80
N PRO A 40 -7.82 -10.00 -11.54
CA PRO A 40 -7.74 -9.17 -12.76
C PRO A 40 -7.30 -7.75 -12.50
N GLU A 41 -7.63 -7.21 -11.33
CA GLU A 41 -7.29 -5.83 -11.04
C GLU A 41 -5.87 -5.65 -10.52
N CYS A 42 -5.14 -6.73 -10.32
CA CYS A 42 -3.81 -6.61 -9.72
C CYS A 42 -2.90 -5.83 -10.65
N PRO A 43 -2.26 -4.78 -10.15
CA PRO A 43 -1.49 -3.90 -11.02
C PRO A 43 -0.08 -4.38 -11.33
N ALA A 44 0.33 -5.51 -10.79
CA ALA A 44 1.70 -5.99 -10.99
C ALA A 44 1.71 -7.49 -11.16
N ALA A 45 2.71 -7.98 -11.87
CA ALA A 45 2.86 -9.40 -12.08
C ALA A 45 3.38 -10.08 -10.83
N GLN A 46 3.16 -11.36 -10.74
CA GLN A 46 3.55 -12.15 -9.58
C GLN A 46 5.04 -11.98 -9.26
N GLN A 47 5.89 -12.09 -10.29
CA GLN A 47 7.32 -11.98 -10.04
C GLN A 47 7.72 -10.62 -9.57
N THR A 48 7.05 -9.59 -10.03
CA THR A 48 7.33 -8.23 -9.61
C THR A 48 6.96 -8.04 -8.14
N ILE A 49 5.82 -8.55 -7.74
CA ILE A 49 5.41 -8.44 -6.34
C ILE A 49 6.39 -9.20 -5.45
N TYR A 50 6.83 -10.38 -5.87
CA TYR A 50 7.82 -11.11 -5.11
C TYR A 50 9.09 -10.28 -4.94
N ALA A 51 9.54 -9.63 -6.01
CA ALA A 51 10.77 -8.85 -5.93
C ALA A 51 10.61 -7.70 -4.95
N TYR A 52 9.44 -7.05 -4.96
CA TYR A 52 9.20 -5.98 -4.02
C TYR A 52 9.24 -6.50 -2.58
N GLU A 53 8.56 -7.61 -2.34
CA GLU A 53 8.44 -8.10 -0.97
C GLU A 53 9.76 -8.62 -0.41
N ARG A 54 10.64 -9.07 -1.27
CA ARG A 54 11.95 -9.52 -0.83
C ARG A 54 12.93 -8.37 -0.65
N GLY A 55 12.57 -7.18 -1.07
CA GLY A 55 13.50 -6.07 -1.03
C GLY A 55 14.48 -6.08 -2.17
N GLY A 56 14.24 -6.88 -3.19
CA GLY A 56 15.11 -6.92 -4.36
C GLY A 56 14.84 -5.83 -5.36
N LEU A 57 13.71 -5.17 -5.22
CA LEU A 57 13.32 -4.12 -6.13
C LEU A 57 12.44 -3.16 -5.37
N VAL A 58 12.64 -1.88 -5.54
CA VAL A 58 11.79 -0.88 -4.89
C VAL A 58 10.77 -0.41 -5.90
N PRO A 59 9.48 -0.50 -5.61
CA PRO A 59 8.48 -0.02 -6.55
C PRO A 59 8.58 1.50 -6.68
N SER A 60 8.19 2.00 -7.85
CA SER A 60 7.99 3.44 -7.97
C SER A 60 6.86 3.81 -7.01
N LEU A 61 6.79 5.06 -6.65
CA LEU A 61 5.69 5.47 -5.79
C LEU A 61 4.36 5.19 -6.46
N LYS A 62 4.27 5.43 -7.76
CA LYS A 62 3.05 5.16 -8.48
C LYS A 62 2.64 3.69 -8.35
N GLN A 63 3.58 2.78 -8.55
CA GLN A 63 3.28 1.36 -8.43
C GLN A 63 2.93 0.98 -7.00
N PHE A 64 3.61 1.58 -6.03
CA PHE A 64 3.29 1.32 -4.64
C PHE A 64 1.85 1.76 -4.35
N MET A 65 1.47 2.94 -4.82
CA MET A 65 0.12 3.44 -4.62
C MET A 65 -0.91 2.54 -5.29
N GLU A 66 -0.59 2.05 -6.48
CA GLU A 66 -1.51 1.16 -7.17
C GLU A 66 -1.72 -0.14 -6.40
N LEU A 67 -0.65 -0.66 -5.82
CA LEU A 67 -0.78 -1.87 -5.03
C LEU A 67 -1.57 -1.62 -3.75
N VAL A 68 -1.33 -0.49 -3.10
CA VAL A 68 -2.10 -0.17 -1.89
C VAL A 68 -3.58 -0.03 -2.23
N GLU A 69 -3.87 0.62 -3.34
CA GLU A 69 -5.26 0.79 -3.73
C GLU A 69 -5.89 -0.57 -4.04
N PHE A 70 -5.17 -1.41 -4.74
CA PHE A 70 -5.67 -2.73 -5.05
C PHE A 70 -5.97 -3.53 -3.79
N TYR A 71 -5.01 -3.59 -2.87
CA TYR A 71 -5.21 -4.38 -1.67
C TYR A 71 -6.27 -3.80 -0.75
N ALA A 72 -6.27 -2.50 -0.58
CA ALA A 72 -7.08 -1.90 0.47
C ALA A 72 -8.44 -1.39 0.00
N ILE A 73 -8.60 -1.15 -1.27
CA ILE A 73 -9.84 -0.59 -1.78
C ILE A 73 -10.55 -1.55 -2.73
N GLN A 74 -9.82 -2.04 -3.71
CA GLN A 74 -10.44 -2.80 -4.78
C GLN A 74 -10.62 -4.28 -4.47
N SER A 75 -9.87 -4.77 -3.50
CA SER A 75 -9.94 -6.18 -3.16
C SER A 75 -11.31 -6.55 -2.63
N GLU A 76 -11.78 -7.71 -2.98
CA GLU A 76 -13.03 -8.20 -2.42
C GLU A 76 -12.92 -8.44 -0.93
N HIS A 77 -11.70 -8.44 -0.40
CA HIS A 77 -11.49 -8.60 1.03
C HIS A 77 -11.31 -7.25 1.73
N SER A 78 -11.59 -6.15 1.05
CA SER A 78 -11.44 -4.85 1.65
C SER A 78 -12.36 -4.71 2.86
N SER A 79 -11.86 -4.07 3.88
CA SER A 79 -12.60 -3.85 5.11
C SER A 79 -12.02 -2.60 5.77
N PRO A 80 -12.68 -2.07 6.77
CA PRO A 80 -12.11 -0.91 7.48
C PRO A 80 -10.73 -1.20 8.04
N THR A 81 -10.50 -2.41 8.52
CA THR A 81 -9.19 -2.77 9.05
C THR A 81 -8.14 -2.76 7.94
N VAL A 82 -8.47 -3.33 6.79
CA VAL A 82 -7.53 -3.36 5.67
C VAL A 82 -7.26 -1.96 5.17
N ARG A 83 -8.29 -1.10 5.13
CA ARG A 83 -8.08 0.28 4.73
C ARG A 83 -7.17 1.01 5.69
N TYR A 84 -7.35 0.77 6.98
CA TYR A 84 -6.46 1.37 7.96
C TYR A 84 -5.02 0.90 7.74
N GLN A 85 -4.83 -0.39 7.43
CA GLN A 85 -3.51 -0.89 7.12
C GLN A 85 -2.94 -0.21 5.89
N GLY A 86 -3.77 0.09 4.91
CA GLY A 86 -3.34 0.81 3.73
C GLY A 86 -2.85 2.21 4.07
N VAL A 87 -3.59 2.91 4.93
CA VAL A 87 -3.16 4.23 5.37
C VAL A 87 -1.82 4.14 6.09
N ALA A 88 -1.69 3.17 6.98
CA ALA A 88 -0.46 3.02 7.73
C ALA A 88 0.72 2.71 6.80
N ALA A 89 0.49 1.88 5.81
CA ALA A 89 1.54 1.56 4.84
C ALA A 89 1.96 2.79 4.05
N MET A 90 1.00 3.59 3.63
CA MET A 90 1.31 4.80 2.87
C MET A 90 2.09 5.80 3.73
N VAL A 91 1.65 6.00 4.96
CA VAL A 91 2.33 6.94 5.83
C VAL A 91 3.75 6.49 6.10
N ALA A 92 3.94 5.20 6.35
CA ALA A 92 5.28 4.68 6.59
C ALA A 92 6.15 4.81 5.35
N ALA A 93 5.59 4.52 4.19
CA ALA A 93 6.37 4.61 2.96
C ALA A 93 6.77 6.04 2.65
N LEU A 94 5.90 7.00 2.94
CA LEU A 94 6.22 8.38 2.68
C LEU A 94 7.34 8.89 3.57
N SER A 95 7.63 8.20 4.64
CA SER A 95 8.76 8.55 5.47
C SER A 95 10.06 8.03 4.90
N ALA A 96 10.01 7.16 3.91
CA ALA A 96 11.23 6.60 3.34
C ALA A 96 11.86 7.61 2.39
N PRO A 97 13.18 7.69 2.38
CA PRO A 97 13.81 8.64 1.47
C PRO A 97 13.55 8.35 0.01
N ALA A 98 13.09 7.17 -0.32
CA ALA A 98 12.82 6.84 -1.71
C ALA A 98 11.60 7.56 -2.26
N TYR A 99 10.72 8.05 -1.40
CA TYR A 99 9.45 8.60 -1.86
C TYR A 99 9.29 10.03 -1.43
N HIS A 100 8.81 10.85 -2.32
CA HIS A 100 8.58 12.22 -2.03
C HIS A 100 7.56 12.72 -3.03
N PHE A 101 6.31 12.45 -2.80
CA PHE A 101 5.33 12.65 -3.85
C PHE A 101 3.99 13.11 -3.30
N PRO A 102 3.51 14.24 -3.71
CA PRO A 102 2.25 14.77 -3.15
C PRO A 102 1.02 13.96 -3.51
N GLU A 103 1.04 13.26 -4.64
CA GLU A 103 -0.14 12.50 -5.02
C GLU A 103 -0.48 11.42 -4.03
N ALA A 104 0.50 10.99 -3.24
CA ALA A 104 0.21 9.98 -2.24
C ALA A 104 -0.77 10.48 -1.20
N MET A 105 -0.80 11.78 -0.98
CA MET A 105 -1.74 12.33 0.01
C MET A 105 -3.18 12.15 -0.43
N ASP A 106 -3.43 12.19 -1.73
CA ASP A 106 -4.77 11.95 -2.20
C ASP A 106 -5.20 10.53 -1.94
N LEU A 107 -4.30 9.59 -2.15
CA LEU A 107 -4.64 8.20 -1.90
C LEU A 107 -4.90 7.99 -0.41
N ILE A 108 -4.08 8.59 0.44
CA ILE A 108 -4.30 8.46 1.87
C ILE A 108 -5.68 8.96 2.24
N ARG A 109 -6.09 10.10 1.68
CA ARG A 109 -7.40 10.62 1.98
C ARG A 109 -8.50 9.68 1.53
N ARG A 110 -8.34 9.05 0.40
CA ARG A 110 -9.35 8.12 -0.10
C ARG A 110 -9.42 6.85 0.71
N LEU A 111 -8.32 6.49 1.37
CA LEU A 111 -8.30 5.30 2.19
C LEU A 111 -8.95 5.50 3.54
N GLN A 112 -9.01 6.73 3.99
CA GLN A 112 -9.56 6.99 5.30
C GLN A 112 -11.06 6.82 5.31
N PRO A 113 -11.62 6.44 6.42
CA PRO A 113 -13.06 6.30 6.50
C PRO A 113 -13.73 7.65 6.38
N ALA A 114 -15.01 7.63 6.10
CA ALA A 114 -15.75 8.84 5.96
C ALA A 114 -15.56 9.69 7.18
N PRO A 115 -15.64 10.99 7.03
CA PRO A 115 -15.45 11.88 8.14
C PRO A 115 -16.37 11.57 9.26
N ALA A 116 -16.02 12.10 10.34
CA ALA A 116 -16.67 11.82 11.53
C ALA A 116 -18.13 12.02 11.55
N ALA A 117 -18.65 12.57 10.52
CA ALA A 117 -20.06 12.78 10.51
C ALA A 117 -20.75 11.59 11.01
N GLY A 118 -20.36 10.49 10.53
CA GLY A 118 -21.04 9.33 10.92
C GLY A 118 -20.80 8.97 12.31
N ARG A 119 -19.69 9.27 12.86
CA ARG A 119 -19.46 8.74 14.03
C ARG A 119 -19.77 9.56 15.09
N ARG A 120 -19.72 10.69 14.90
CA ARG A 120 -19.93 11.42 15.89
C ARG A 120 -21.13 11.31 16.49
N ARG A 121 -21.92 10.92 15.99
CA ARG A 121 -23.02 10.88 16.48
C ARG A 121 -23.21 9.93 17.33
N ARG A 122 -22.73 9.39 17.68
CA ARG A 122 -22.87 8.48 18.44
C ARG A 122 -22.81 8.75 19.70
N LYS A 123 -22.90 9.45 20.05
CA LYS A 123 -22.95 9.83 20.97
C LYS A 123 -23.72 9.99 21.67
N PRO A 124 -24.08 10.07 21.98
CA PRO A 124 -24.67 10.25 22.63
C PRO A 124 -25.57 9.90 23.23
N ASP A 125 -25.74 9.60 23.18
CA ASP A 125 -26.42 9.31 23.52
C ASP A 125 -26.92 9.13 24.49
N ARG A 126 -26.96 9.44 24.98
CA ARG A 126 -27.29 9.41 25.77
C ARG A 126 -28.00 9.71 26.18
N ALA A 127 -28.14 9.78 26.18
CA ALA A 127 -28.77 10.08 26.48
C ALA A 127 -29.47 10.19 26.89
#